data_321e533054aa377b78b2e4b8211d1143
#
_entry.id   321e533054aa377b78b2e4b8211d1143
#
_cell.length_a   1.000
_cell.length_b   1.000
_cell.length_c   1.000
_cell.angle_alpha   90.00
_cell.angle_beta   90.00
_cell.angle_gamma   90.00
#
_symmetry.space_group_name_H-M   'P 1'
#
loop_
_entity.id
_entity.type
_entity.pdbx_description
1 polymer ?
#
loop_
_entity_poly.entity_id
_entity_poly.type
_entity_poly.pdbx_seq_one_letter_code
_entity_poly.pdbx_strand_id
1 'polypeptide(L)'
;MFNINQGSIRLGRVAGVDLFLHWSWFLVAMYEIGARNGRYSSVSWSIAEYLALFLIVLMHEFGHAMACRQVGGTANRIMLWPLGGVAYVDPPQRPGAMLWSIAAGPLVNVALFPVFYGALLGARSLGWQESMPDAYMLLRAILFIDVALLILNMLPIYPLDGGKILRSLLWFPLGRAKSLMVSVVIGMVGIVAFFVFSVIMRSQWDILLSVYLLFSCWGGLQQARVLLRREKMPRRTGFACPSCKAAPPLGLLWKCGKCEQAFDTFATGAACPNCATQYPTTMCGECKRQFPMSEWSVAAAPTYGVINGGVPVR
;
A
#
# COMPACT_ATOMS: atom_id res chain seq x y z
N MET A 1 -15.22 -6.01 10.34
CA MET A 1 -14.85 -5.08 9.24
C MET A 1 -15.38 -3.71 9.62
N PHE A 2 -14.53 -2.79 10.02
CA PHE A 2 -14.95 -1.40 10.18
C PHE A 2 -15.40 -0.87 8.83
N ASN A 3 -16.60 -0.29 8.80
CA ASN A 3 -17.18 0.27 7.59
C ASN A 3 -16.42 1.58 7.28
N ILE A 4 -15.40 1.50 6.42
CA ILE A 4 -14.42 2.55 6.10
C ILE A 4 -15.08 3.84 5.57
N ASN A 5 -16.35 3.76 5.18
CA ASN A 5 -17.14 4.91 4.75
C ASN A 5 -17.76 5.70 5.90
N GLN A 6 -17.73 5.21 7.15
CA GLN A 6 -18.25 5.95 8.30
C GLN A 6 -17.27 7.07 8.67
N GLY A 7 -17.70 8.31 8.49
CA GLY A 7 -16.94 9.49 8.86
C GLY A 7 -16.06 10.11 7.76
N SER A 8 -16.21 9.73 6.50
CA SER A 8 -15.49 10.37 5.40
C SER A 8 -16.40 11.24 4.54
N ILE A 9 -15.94 12.43 4.19
CA ILE A 9 -16.62 13.39 3.33
C ILE A 9 -16.01 13.26 1.92
N ARG A 10 -16.86 13.12 0.90
CA ARG A 10 -16.40 13.15 -0.49
C ARG A 10 -16.13 14.59 -0.91
N LEU A 11 -14.87 14.90 -1.25
CA LEU A 11 -14.46 16.22 -1.72
C LEU A 11 -14.77 16.43 -3.21
N GLY A 12 -14.71 15.36 -4.00
CA GLY A 12 -14.93 15.42 -5.45
C GLY A 12 -14.23 14.31 -6.20
N ARG A 13 -14.12 14.48 -7.53
CA ARG A 13 -13.43 13.56 -8.43
C ARG A 13 -12.43 14.31 -9.30
N VAL A 14 -11.16 13.93 -9.22
CA VAL A 14 -10.07 14.54 -9.99
C VAL A 14 -9.36 13.43 -10.76
N ALA A 15 -9.14 13.64 -12.05
CA ALA A 15 -8.50 12.67 -12.96
C ALA A 15 -9.09 11.24 -12.85
N GLY A 16 -10.41 11.14 -12.61
CA GLY A 16 -11.10 9.85 -12.46
C GLY A 16 -10.89 9.16 -11.10
N VAL A 17 -10.28 9.82 -10.13
CA VAL A 17 -10.10 9.34 -8.74
C VAL A 17 -11.05 10.08 -7.81
N ASP A 18 -11.85 9.36 -7.04
CA ASP A 18 -12.70 9.93 -6.00
C ASP A 18 -11.88 10.27 -4.75
N LEU A 19 -11.97 11.52 -4.31
CA LEU A 19 -11.25 12.03 -3.15
C LEU A 19 -12.17 12.04 -1.94
N PHE A 20 -11.69 11.47 -0.84
CA PHE A 20 -12.37 11.44 0.45
C PHE A 20 -11.47 12.03 1.53
N LEU A 21 -12.08 12.82 2.40
CA LEU A 21 -11.46 13.41 3.59
C LEU A 21 -12.10 12.81 4.83
N HIS A 22 -11.30 12.26 5.72
CA HIS A 22 -11.81 11.80 7.02
C HIS A 22 -12.03 13.00 7.95
N TRP A 23 -13.14 13.00 8.72
CA TRP A 23 -13.51 14.11 9.59
C TRP A 23 -12.42 14.48 10.62
N SER A 24 -11.58 13.52 11.01
CA SER A 24 -10.48 13.75 11.95
C SER A 24 -9.43 14.77 11.48
N TRP A 25 -9.39 15.10 10.17
CA TRP A 25 -8.60 16.22 9.67
C TRP A 25 -9.00 17.56 10.29
N PHE A 26 -10.29 17.74 10.59
CA PHE A 26 -10.74 18.96 11.26
C PHE A 26 -10.24 19.06 12.69
N LEU A 27 -10.10 17.93 13.41
CA LEU A 27 -9.51 17.93 14.75
C LEU A 27 -8.02 18.30 14.69
N VAL A 28 -7.29 17.73 13.71
CA VAL A 28 -5.87 18.07 13.53
C VAL A 28 -5.72 19.53 13.10
N ALA A 29 -6.61 20.05 12.23
CA ALA A 29 -6.62 21.47 11.89
C ALA A 29 -6.80 22.36 13.13
N MET A 30 -7.78 22.05 13.98
CA MET A 30 -8.02 22.79 15.22
C MET A 30 -6.80 22.77 16.16
N TYR A 31 -6.19 21.60 16.32
CA TYR A 31 -5.01 21.45 17.15
C TYR A 31 -3.81 22.19 16.58
N GLU A 32 -3.45 21.99 15.30
CA GLU A 32 -2.31 22.58 14.63
C GLU A 32 -2.42 24.11 14.55
N ILE A 33 -3.58 24.63 14.18
CA ILE A 33 -3.82 26.08 14.11
C ILE A 33 -3.76 26.69 15.51
N GLY A 34 -4.33 26.01 16.52
CA GLY A 34 -4.30 26.45 17.91
C GLY A 34 -2.90 26.39 18.53
N ALA A 35 -2.15 25.31 18.32
CA ALA A 35 -0.81 25.11 18.85
C ALA A 35 0.23 26.07 18.26
N ARG A 36 -0.05 26.61 17.06
CA ARG A 36 0.82 27.58 16.36
C ARG A 36 0.38 29.04 16.54
N ASN A 37 -0.49 29.30 17.50
CA ASN A 37 -0.95 30.64 17.81
C ASN A 37 0.25 31.53 18.18
N GLY A 38 0.41 32.68 17.51
CA GLY A 38 1.56 33.60 17.70
C GLY A 38 2.79 33.32 16.83
N ARG A 39 2.80 32.28 15.99
CA ARG A 39 3.87 32.05 15.02
C ARG A 39 3.79 32.99 13.83
N TYR A 40 2.58 33.34 13.41
CA TYR A 40 2.27 34.27 12.32
C TYR A 40 1.52 35.48 12.84
N SER A 41 1.55 36.56 12.08
CA SER A 41 0.83 37.80 12.42
C SER A 41 -0.70 37.61 12.36
N SER A 42 -1.19 36.65 11.58
CA SER A 42 -2.63 36.35 11.47
C SER A 42 -2.90 34.85 11.33
N VAL A 43 -4.08 34.42 11.75
CA VAL A 43 -4.58 33.03 11.65
C VAL A 43 -4.65 32.56 10.20
N SER A 44 -4.85 33.46 9.24
CA SER A 44 -4.92 33.11 7.80
C SER A 44 -3.63 32.44 7.31
N TRP A 45 -2.47 32.82 7.80
CA TRP A 45 -1.20 32.16 7.46
C TRP A 45 -1.10 30.74 8.04
N SER A 46 -1.58 30.53 9.27
CA SER A 46 -1.65 29.18 9.85
C SER A 46 -2.59 28.27 9.06
N ILE A 47 -3.72 28.81 8.57
CA ILE A 47 -4.63 28.08 7.67
C ILE A 47 -3.93 27.79 6.35
N ALA A 48 -3.19 28.74 5.77
CA ALA A 48 -2.44 28.54 4.53
C ALA A 48 -1.37 27.44 4.68
N GLU A 49 -0.64 27.41 5.80
CA GLU A 49 0.33 26.34 6.11
C GLU A 49 -0.35 24.98 6.21
N TYR A 50 -1.51 24.90 6.87
CA TYR A 50 -2.27 23.67 6.97
C TYR A 50 -2.81 23.19 5.62
N LEU A 51 -3.31 24.11 4.79
CA LEU A 51 -3.75 23.78 3.43
C LEU A 51 -2.59 23.32 2.53
N ALA A 52 -1.41 23.90 2.71
CA ALA A 52 -0.21 23.48 2.00
C ALA A 52 0.19 22.04 2.39
N LEU A 53 0.19 21.71 3.69
CA LEU A 53 0.37 20.33 4.17
C LEU A 53 -0.60 19.36 3.48
N PHE A 54 -1.89 19.70 3.49
CA PHE A 54 -2.93 18.90 2.86
C PHE A 54 -2.68 18.70 1.36
N LEU A 55 -2.30 19.76 0.65
CA LEU A 55 -2.03 19.71 -0.78
C LEU A 55 -0.80 18.85 -1.11
N ILE A 56 0.28 18.95 -0.33
CA ILE A 56 1.49 18.16 -0.52
C ILE A 56 1.17 16.66 -0.32
N VAL A 57 0.44 16.31 0.74
CA VAL A 57 0.00 14.92 0.97
C VAL A 57 -0.89 14.44 -0.17
N LEU A 58 -1.84 15.26 -0.64
CA LEU A 58 -2.70 14.91 -1.76
C LEU A 58 -1.92 14.66 -3.04
N MET A 59 -0.94 15.51 -3.36
CA MET A 59 -0.09 15.35 -4.56
C MET A 59 0.75 14.07 -4.47
N HIS A 60 1.28 13.75 -3.29
CA HIS A 60 1.99 12.51 -3.01
C HIS A 60 1.10 11.28 -3.29
N GLU A 61 -0.14 11.25 -2.76
CA GLU A 61 -1.10 10.16 -2.99
C GLU A 61 -1.52 10.05 -4.47
N PHE A 62 -1.63 11.19 -5.15
CA PHE A 62 -1.86 11.18 -6.61
C PHE A 62 -0.71 10.55 -7.38
N GLY A 63 0.53 10.73 -6.93
CA GLY A 63 1.70 10.04 -7.48
C GLY A 63 1.49 8.53 -7.50
N HIS A 64 1.12 7.94 -6.38
CA HIS A 64 0.80 6.51 -6.26
C HIS A 64 -0.33 6.08 -7.20
N ALA A 65 -1.43 6.84 -7.23
CA ALA A 65 -2.60 6.52 -8.02
C ALA A 65 -2.31 6.53 -9.52
N MET A 66 -1.60 7.55 -10.00
CA MET A 66 -1.26 7.67 -11.42
C MET A 66 -0.27 6.59 -11.86
N ALA A 67 0.77 6.33 -11.07
CA ALA A 67 1.74 5.28 -11.36
C ALA A 67 1.12 3.88 -11.35
N CYS A 68 0.17 3.63 -10.43
CA CYS A 68 -0.59 2.38 -10.41
C CYS A 68 -1.36 2.17 -11.71
N ARG A 69 -2.04 3.21 -12.23
CA ARG A 69 -2.78 3.14 -13.50
C ARG A 69 -1.85 2.94 -14.69
N GLN A 70 -0.67 3.58 -14.71
CA GLN A 70 0.32 3.41 -15.79
C GLN A 70 0.77 1.97 -15.95
N VAL A 71 0.86 1.20 -14.86
CA VAL A 71 1.24 -0.22 -14.91
C VAL A 71 0.07 -1.18 -15.12
N GLY A 72 -1.13 -0.65 -15.40
CA GLY A 72 -2.35 -1.42 -15.65
C GLY A 72 -3.08 -1.86 -14.39
N GLY A 73 -2.83 -1.21 -13.26
CA GLY A 73 -3.59 -1.37 -12.02
C GLY A 73 -4.82 -0.48 -11.94
N THR A 74 -5.58 -0.62 -10.86
CA THR A 74 -6.74 0.22 -10.56
C THR A 74 -6.46 1.15 -9.39
N ALA A 75 -6.86 2.42 -9.54
CA ALA A 75 -6.73 3.45 -8.52
C ALA A 75 -7.95 4.38 -8.63
N ASN A 76 -9.00 4.05 -7.88
CA ASN A 76 -10.30 4.71 -8.02
C ASN A 76 -10.62 5.64 -6.85
N ARG A 77 -9.89 5.52 -5.74
CA ARG A 77 -10.17 6.27 -4.51
C ARG A 77 -8.89 6.65 -3.79
N ILE A 78 -8.84 7.88 -3.31
CA ILE A 78 -7.86 8.36 -2.33
C ILE A 78 -8.62 8.78 -1.09
N MET A 79 -8.22 8.28 0.07
CA MET A 79 -8.74 8.70 1.36
C MET A 79 -7.61 9.36 2.16
N LEU A 80 -7.84 10.59 2.58
CA LEU A 80 -6.89 11.35 3.37
C LEU A 80 -7.23 11.22 4.85
N TRP A 81 -6.27 10.65 5.61
CA TRP A 81 -6.28 10.51 7.06
C TRP A 81 -5.19 11.40 7.66
N PRO A 82 -5.34 11.91 8.88
CA PRO A 82 -4.34 12.79 9.50
C PRO A 82 -2.95 12.18 9.66
N LEU A 83 -2.86 10.85 9.78
CA LEU A 83 -1.59 10.12 9.92
C LEU A 83 -1.04 9.65 8.56
N GLY A 84 -1.57 10.17 7.44
CA GLY A 84 -1.16 9.87 6.09
C GLY A 84 -2.36 9.68 5.14
N GLY A 85 -2.13 9.84 3.85
CA GLY A 85 -3.10 9.45 2.83
C GLY A 85 -3.10 7.94 2.63
N VAL A 86 -4.22 7.42 2.14
CA VAL A 86 -4.32 6.05 1.67
C VAL A 86 -4.91 6.07 0.28
N ALA A 87 -4.05 5.95 -0.73
CA ALA A 87 -4.50 5.65 -2.07
C ALA A 87 -4.93 4.16 -2.12
N TYR A 88 -6.20 3.93 -2.43
CA TYR A 88 -6.68 2.58 -2.71
C TYR A 88 -6.22 2.17 -4.10
N VAL A 89 -4.99 1.69 -4.17
CA VAL A 89 -4.33 1.23 -5.39
C VAL A 89 -4.22 -0.29 -5.38
N ASP A 90 -4.54 -0.91 -6.50
CA ASP A 90 -4.35 -2.35 -6.72
C ASP A 90 -3.48 -2.55 -7.97
N PRO A 91 -2.15 -2.38 -7.83
CA PRO A 91 -1.22 -2.61 -8.92
C PRO A 91 -1.12 -4.11 -9.23
N PRO A 92 -0.77 -4.47 -10.48
CA PRO A 92 -0.50 -5.86 -10.83
C PRO A 92 0.52 -6.49 -9.88
N GLN A 93 0.27 -7.74 -9.48
CA GLN A 93 1.08 -8.46 -8.49
C GLN A 93 2.44 -8.90 -9.09
N ARG A 94 3.24 -7.92 -9.46
CA ARG A 94 4.61 -8.04 -10.01
C ARG A 94 5.52 -7.05 -9.30
N PRO A 95 6.77 -7.42 -8.96
CA PRO A 95 7.65 -6.58 -8.15
C PRO A 95 7.91 -5.20 -8.76
N GLY A 96 8.15 -5.12 -10.08
CA GLY A 96 8.37 -3.83 -10.77
C GLY A 96 7.12 -2.92 -10.78
N ALA A 97 5.92 -3.48 -10.99
CA ALA A 97 4.68 -2.72 -10.95
C ALA A 97 4.38 -2.17 -9.55
N MET A 98 4.61 -2.99 -8.52
CA MET A 98 4.50 -2.57 -7.12
C MET A 98 5.53 -1.48 -6.79
N LEU A 99 6.79 -1.68 -7.18
CA LEU A 99 7.87 -0.72 -6.93
C LEU A 99 7.54 0.65 -7.54
N TRP A 100 7.15 0.69 -8.82
CA TRP A 100 6.81 1.94 -9.51
C TRP A 100 5.63 2.65 -8.85
N SER A 101 4.55 1.91 -8.58
CA SER A 101 3.35 2.48 -7.94
C SER A 101 3.65 3.07 -6.56
N ILE A 102 4.57 2.46 -5.79
CA ILE A 102 4.88 2.94 -4.45
C ILE A 102 5.95 4.04 -4.49
N ALA A 103 6.95 3.94 -5.34
CA ALA A 103 8.00 4.95 -5.44
C ALA A 103 7.49 6.31 -5.96
N ALA A 104 6.40 6.31 -6.73
CA ALA A 104 5.88 7.52 -7.36
C ALA A 104 5.39 8.58 -6.36
N GLY A 105 4.89 8.20 -5.18
CA GLY A 105 4.54 9.15 -4.13
C GLY A 105 5.77 9.95 -3.65
N PRO A 106 6.80 9.31 -3.11
CA PRO A 106 8.05 9.97 -2.75
C PRO A 106 8.70 10.74 -3.91
N LEU A 107 8.61 10.25 -5.16
CA LEU A 107 9.13 10.95 -6.33
C LEU A 107 8.41 12.29 -6.60
N VAL A 108 7.13 12.42 -6.24
CA VAL A 108 6.42 13.71 -6.30
C VAL A 108 7.09 14.70 -5.34
N ASN A 109 7.39 14.31 -4.10
CA ASN A 109 8.08 15.19 -3.15
C ASN A 109 9.49 15.55 -3.65
N VAL A 110 10.23 14.59 -4.23
CA VAL A 110 11.54 14.88 -4.86
C VAL A 110 11.40 15.91 -5.97
N ALA A 111 10.32 15.88 -6.77
CA ALA A 111 10.07 16.86 -7.82
C ALA A 111 9.61 18.23 -7.27
N LEU A 112 8.89 18.26 -6.14
CA LEU A 112 8.46 19.49 -5.48
C LEU A 112 9.59 20.20 -4.75
N PHE A 113 10.57 19.45 -4.23
CA PHE A 113 11.71 20.02 -3.49
C PHE A 113 12.42 21.16 -4.24
N PRO A 114 12.89 21.00 -5.49
CA PRO A 114 13.57 22.10 -6.18
C PRO A 114 12.65 23.30 -6.42
N VAL A 115 11.33 23.09 -6.58
CA VAL A 115 10.36 24.18 -6.75
C VAL A 115 10.25 25.00 -5.47
N PHE A 116 10.04 24.34 -4.33
CA PHE A 116 9.91 25.03 -3.04
C PHE A 116 11.24 25.65 -2.58
N TYR A 117 12.35 24.95 -2.82
CA TYR A 117 13.68 25.48 -2.51
C TYR A 117 14.03 26.70 -3.36
N GLY A 118 13.75 26.65 -4.66
CA GLY A 118 13.92 27.78 -5.58
C GLY A 118 13.05 28.98 -5.19
N ALA A 119 11.78 28.75 -4.83
CA ALA A 119 10.89 29.80 -4.33
C ALA A 119 11.43 30.45 -3.04
N LEU A 120 11.96 29.64 -2.12
CA LEU A 120 12.57 30.14 -0.88
C LEU A 120 13.83 30.99 -1.16
N LEU A 121 14.70 30.54 -2.08
CA LEU A 121 15.88 31.31 -2.49
C LEU A 121 15.49 32.64 -3.16
N GLY A 122 14.48 32.63 -4.04
CA GLY A 122 13.93 33.83 -4.67
C GLY A 122 13.35 34.80 -3.64
N ALA A 123 12.56 34.31 -2.70
CA ALA A 123 12.02 35.13 -1.61
C ALA A 123 13.13 35.74 -0.75
N ARG A 124 14.19 34.98 -0.50
CA ARG A 124 15.38 35.51 0.24
C ARG A 124 16.10 36.59 -0.53
N SER A 125 16.31 36.43 -1.83
CA SER A 125 16.98 37.45 -2.68
C SER A 125 16.16 38.74 -2.82
N LEU A 126 14.82 38.62 -2.71
CA LEU A 126 13.91 39.78 -2.73
C LEU A 126 13.71 40.44 -1.35
N GLY A 127 14.43 39.99 -0.33
CA GLY A 127 14.36 40.62 1.02
C GLY A 127 13.05 40.32 1.77
N TRP A 128 12.31 39.22 1.41
CA TRP A 128 11.06 38.89 2.08
C TRP A 128 11.21 38.54 3.57
N GLN A 129 12.42 38.26 4.02
CA GLN A 129 12.71 38.09 5.46
C GLN A 129 12.29 39.27 6.29
N GLU A 130 12.44 40.48 5.75
CA GLU A 130 12.14 41.76 6.43
C GLU A 130 10.82 42.37 5.91
N SER A 131 10.58 42.33 4.59
CA SER A 131 9.43 42.98 3.97
C SER A 131 8.13 42.16 4.08
N MET A 132 8.22 40.82 4.08
CA MET A 132 7.07 39.89 4.13
C MET A 132 7.39 38.70 5.03
N PRO A 133 7.62 38.86 6.32
CA PRO A 133 8.13 37.81 7.21
C PRO A 133 7.22 36.57 7.27
N ASP A 134 5.90 36.74 7.27
CA ASP A 134 4.94 35.63 7.31
C ASP A 134 4.98 34.79 6.03
N ALA A 135 5.05 35.45 4.86
CA ALA A 135 5.15 34.74 3.58
C ALA A 135 6.46 33.95 3.49
N TYR A 136 7.58 34.54 3.94
CA TYR A 136 8.86 33.86 4.00
C TYR A 136 8.82 32.66 4.97
N MET A 137 8.19 32.83 6.13
CA MET A 137 8.01 31.75 7.11
C MET A 137 7.13 30.63 6.56
N LEU A 138 6.06 30.95 5.82
CA LEU A 138 5.22 29.97 5.13
C LEU A 138 6.03 29.16 4.11
N LEU A 139 6.84 29.81 3.26
CA LEU A 139 7.69 29.08 2.30
C LEU A 139 8.67 28.12 2.98
N ARG A 140 9.27 28.56 4.10
CA ARG A 140 10.12 27.67 4.92
C ARG A 140 9.34 26.49 5.48
N ALA A 141 8.12 26.71 5.96
CA ALA A 141 7.26 25.65 6.48
C ALA A 141 6.86 24.66 5.39
N ILE A 142 6.49 25.13 4.20
CA ILE A 142 6.16 24.30 3.03
C ILE A 142 7.33 23.39 2.66
N LEU A 143 8.54 23.95 2.52
CA LEU A 143 9.74 23.19 2.23
C LEU A 143 10.04 22.17 3.33
N PHE A 144 9.91 22.56 4.60
CA PHE A 144 10.11 21.65 5.73
C PHE A 144 9.10 20.49 5.72
N ILE A 145 7.82 20.77 5.46
CA ILE A 145 6.75 19.76 5.37
C ILE A 145 7.05 18.76 4.26
N ASP A 146 7.44 19.24 3.07
CA ASP A 146 7.75 18.38 1.92
C ASP A 146 8.93 17.45 2.22
N VAL A 147 10.03 18.01 2.76
CA VAL A 147 11.23 17.24 3.11
C VAL A 147 10.95 16.27 4.26
N ALA A 148 10.22 16.67 5.29
CA ALA A 148 9.87 15.82 6.41
C ALA A 148 8.99 14.64 5.95
N LEU A 149 8.00 14.92 5.09
CA LEU A 149 7.14 13.88 4.50
C LEU A 149 7.96 12.90 3.65
N LEU A 150 8.89 13.41 2.83
CA LEU A 150 9.78 12.58 2.03
C LEU A 150 10.66 11.68 2.91
N ILE A 151 11.34 12.26 3.91
CA ILE A 151 12.21 11.51 4.82
C ILE A 151 11.42 10.43 5.57
N LEU A 152 10.27 10.81 6.15
CA LEU A 152 9.43 9.88 6.90
C LEU A 152 8.98 8.71 6.00
N ASN A 153 8.48 9.01 4.78
CA ASN A 153 8.04 7.97 3.86
C ASN A 153 9.17 7.13 3.28
N MET A 154 10.41 7.62 3.26
CA MET A 154 11.57 6.84 2.81
C MET A 154 12.19 5.95 3.89
N LEU A 155 11.73 6.04 5.15
CA LEU A 155 12.17 5.11 6.19
C LEU A 155 11.82 3.68 5.81
N PRO A 156 12.74 2.70 6.01
CA PRO A 156 12.49 1.29 5.67
C PRO A 156 11.56 0.60 6.68
N ILE A 157 10.52 1.31 7.09
CA ILE A 157 9.53 0.90 8.09
C ILE A 157 8.22 0.55 7.40
N TYR A 158 7.80 -0.72 7.45
CA TYR A 158 6.46 -1.09 7.02
C TYR A 158 5.41 -0.57 8.03
N PRO A 159 4.33 0.10 7.63
CA PRO A 159 3.75 0.20 6.29
C PRO A 159 4.11 1.47 5.49
N LEU A 160 5.10 2.27 5.89
CA LEU A 160 5.53 3.45 5.13
C LEU A 160 6.02 3.04 3.73
N ASP A 161 6.10 4.00 2.82
CA ASP A 161 6.46 3.69 1.44
C ASP A 161 7.86 3.11 1.30
N GLY A 162 8.84 3.59 2.07
CA GLY A 162 10.19 3.03 2.11
C GLY A 162 10.21 1.55 2.50
N GLY A 163 9.37 1.14 3.45
CA GLY A 163 9.19 -0.27 3.81
C GLY A 163 8.55 -1.10 2.69
N LYS A 164 7.59 -0.53 1.95
CA LYS A 164 6.97 -1.17 0.79
C LYS A 164 7.92 -1.20 -0.43
N ILE A 165 8.73 -0.15 -0.64
CA ILE A 165 9.80 -0.10 -1.65
C ILE A 165 10.82 -1.19 -1.35
N LEU A 166 11.31 -1.28 -0.11
CA LEU A 166 12.22 -2.32 0.34
C LEU A 166 11.64 -3.72 0.06
N ARG A 167 10.38 -3.95 0.42
CA ARG A 167 9.68 -5.20 0.10
C ARG A 167 9.68 -5.48 -1.39
N SER A 168 9.38 -4.48 -2.23
CA SER A 168 9.30 -4.66 -3.69
C SER A 168 10.65 -4.99 -4.30
N LEU A 169 11.74 -4.39 -3.81
CA LEU A 169 13.12 -4.69 -4.20
C LEU A 169 13.52 -6.11 -3.76
N LEU A 170 13.23 -6.47 -2.51
CA LEU A 170 13.50 -7.82 -1.99
C LEU A 170 12.65 -8.90 -2.66
N TRP A 171 11.54 -8.54 -3.28
CA TRP A 171 10.68 -9.50 -3.98
C TRP A 171 11.36 -10.10 -5.21
N PHE A 172 12.25 -9.38 -5.90
CA PHE A 172 12.99 -9.92 -7.04
C PHE A 172 13.81 -11.19 -6.66
N PRO A 173 14.66 -11.18 -5.61
CA PRO A 173 15.43 -12.36 -5.23
C PRO A 173 14.69 -13.33 -4.27
N LEU A 174 13.82 -12.84 -3.37
CA LEU A 174 13.29 -13.65 -2.27
C LEU A 174 11.86 -14.17 -2.52
N GLY A 175 11.18 -13.65 -3.54
CA GLY A 175 9.77 -13.94 -3.76
C GLY A 175 8.84 -13.15 -2.83
N ARG A 176 7.53 -13.32 -3.05
CA ARG A 176 6.47 -12.46 -2.49
C ARG A 176 6.31 -12.53 -0.96
N ALA A 177 6.34 -13.74 -0.39
CA ALA A 177 6.07 -13.91 1.03
C ALA A 177 7.30 -13.64 1.89
N LYS A 178 8.48 -14.08 1.45
CA LYS A 178 9.73 -13.85 2.18
C LYS A 178 10.11 -12.38 2.19
N SER A 179 9.94 -11.65 1.08
CA SER A 179 10.21 -10.22 1.01
C SER A 179 9.35 -9.43 1.99
N LEU A 180 8.06 -9.75 2.11
CA LEU A 180 7.18 -9.12 3.09
C LEU A 180 7.65 -9.40 4.52
N MET A 181 8.00 -10.67 4.83
CA MET A 181 8.48 -11.03 6.16
C MET A 181 9.74 -10.25 6.55
N VAL A 182 10.73 -10.20 5.66
CA VAL A 182 12.00 -9.47 5.90
C VAL A 182 11.73 -7.98 6.09
N SER A 183 10.93 -7.36 5.22
CA SER A 183 10.62 -5.93 5.33
C SER A 183 9.87 -5.58 6.62
N VAL A 184 8.94 -6.45 7.05
CA VAL A 184 8.21 -6.25 8.31
C VAL A 184 9.15 -6.39 9.51
N VAL A 185 10.06 -7.38 9.52
CA VAL A 185 11.02 -7.55 10.62
C VAL A 185 11.96 -6.34 10.71
N ILE A 186 12.52 -5.88 9.59
CA ILE A 186 13.33 -4.66 9.55
C ILE A 186 12.52 -3.45 10.04
N GLY A 187 11.26 -3.32 9.59
CA GLY A 187 10.36 -2.27 10.02
C GLY A 187 10.10 -2.30 11.53
N MET A 188 9.87 -3.48 12.12
CA MET A 188 9.68 -3.61 13.57
C MET A 188 10.90 -3.15 14.37
N VAL A 189 12.10 -3.51 13.95
CA VAL A 189 13.35 -3.04 14.57
C VAL A 189 13.46 -1.52 14.47
N GLY A 190 13.18 -0.96 13.28
CA GLY A 190 13.18 0.49 13.06
C GLY A 190 12.17 1.23 13.94
N ILE A 191 10.95 0.68 14.10
CA ILE A 191 9.90 1.28 14.96
C ILE A 191 10.33 1.25 16.43
N VAL A 192 10.92 0.16 16.91
CA VAL A 192 11.41 0.08 18.29
C VAL A 192 12.49 1.13 18.54
N ALA A 193 13.44 1.28 17.60
CA ALA A 193 14.46 2.33 17.69
C ALA A 193 13.84 3.74 17.68
N PHE A 194 12.87 3.98 16.80
CA PHE A 194 12.13 5.26 16.73
C PHE A 194 11.34 5.53 18.01
N PHE A 195 10.69 4.52 18.59
CA PHE A 195 9.98 4.64 19.86
C PHE A 195 10.92 5.04 21.00
N VAL A 196 12.06 4.34 21.14
CA VAL A 196 13.08 4.67 22.16
C VAL A 196 13.58 6.10 21.97
N PHE A 197 13.89 6.51 20.74
CA PHE A 197 14.28 7.88 20.43
C PHE A 197 13.20 8.89 20.83
N SER A 198 11.94 8.61 20.52
CA SER A 198 10.79 9.47 20.84
C SER A 198 10.61 9.66 22.36
N VAL A 199 10.82 8.58 23.14
CA VAL A 199 10.79 8.63 24.60
C VAL A 199 11.94 9.50 25.16
N ILE A 200 13.16 9.34 24.62
CA ILE A 200 14.32 10.17 25.02
C ILE A 200 14.06 11.66 24.71
N MET A 201 13.50 11.95 23.52
CA MET A 201 13.16 13.32 23.11
C MET A 201 11.90 13.87 23.78
N ARG A 202 11.17 13.05 24.57
CA ARG A 202 9.90 13.38 25.23
C ARG A 202 8.83 13.92 24.27
N SER A 203 8.87 13.50 23.00
CA SER A 203 7.89 13.88 22.00
C SER A 203 6.65 13.00 22.09
N GLN A 204 5.58 13.51 22.66
CA GLN A 204 4.31 12.78 22.80
C GLN A 204 3.72 12.38 21.43
N TRP A 205 3.89 13.25 20.43
CA TRP A 205 3.42 12.99 19.07
C TRP A 205 4.15 11.83 18.40
N ASP A 206 5.49 11.80 18.52
CA ASP A 206 6.29 10.72 17.92
C ASP A 206 6.09 9.39 18.65
N ILE A 207 5.83 9.42 19.97
CA ILE A 207 5.42 8.22 20.74
C ILE A 207 4.09 7.68 20.21
N LEU A 208 3.08 8.53 20.00
CA LEU A 208 1.79 8.12 19.44
C LEU A 208 1.94 7.55 18.03
N LEU A 209 2.74 8.20 17.19
CA LEU A 209 3.03 7.74 15.83
C LEU A 209 3.73 6.38 15.83
N SER A 210 4.72 6.17 16.71
CA SER A 210 5.44 4.89 16.79
C SER A 210 4.53 3.74 17.26
N VAL A 211 3.62 3.99 18.19
CA VAL A 211 2.60 3.01 18.62
C VAL A 211 1.68 2.65 17.45
N TYR A 212 1.19 3.64 16.69
CA TYR A 212 0.37 3.40 15.51
C TYR A 212 1.11 2.58 14.45
N LEU A 213 2.38 2.91 14.17
CA LEU A 213 3.21 2.17 13.22
C LEU A 213 3.46 0.73 13.68
N LEU A 214 3.62 0.50 15.00
CA LEU A 214 3.79 -0.84 15.56
C LEU A 214 2.56 -1.72 15.32
N PHE A 215 1.35 -1.21 15.58
CA PHE A 215 0.10 -1.92 15.28
C PHE A 215 -0.04 -2.22 13.78
N SER A 216 0.29 -1.27 12.92
CA SER A 216 0.24 -1.43 11.47
C SER A 216 1.24 -2.49 10.98
N CYS A 217 2.46 -2.47 11.54
CA CYS A 217 3.51 -3.45 11.24
C CYS A 217 3.12 -4.86 11.72
N TRP A 218 2.46 -4.97 12.88
CA TRP A 218 1.90 -6.24 13.36
C TRP A 218 0.90 -6.84 12.37
N GLY A 219 0.00 -6.02 11.80
CA GLY A 219 -0.89 -6.44 10.71
C GLY A 219 -0.12 -6.99 9.50
N GLY A 220 0.97 -6.32 9.11
CA GLY A 220 1.88 -6.78 8.07
C GLY A 220 2.54 -8.13 8.39
N LEU A 221 2.93 -8.35 9.66
CA LEU A 221 3.50 -9.62 10.13
C LEU A 221 2.50 -10.77 10.00
N GLN A 222 1.25 -10.55 10.39
CA GLN A 222 0.19 -11.55 10.24
C GLN A 222 -0.04 -11.89 8.77
N GLN A 223 -0.07 -10.88 7.90
CA GLN A 223 -0.19 -11.09 6.45
C GLN A 223 1.00 -11.88 5.90
N ALA A 224 2.23 -11.59 6.31
CA ALA A 224 3.43 -12.33 5.89
C ALA A 224 3.37 -13.80 6.31
N ARG A 225 2.94 -14.06 7.56
CA ARG A 225 2.76 -15.44 8.07
C ARG A 225 1.73 -16.22 7.26
N VAL A 226 0.61 -15.59 6.92
CA VAL A 226 -0.43 -16.22 6.07
C VAL A 226 0.10 -16.54 4.68
N LEU A 227 0.84 -15.60 4.06
CA LEU A 227 1.44 -15.81 2.74
C LEU A 227 2.47 -16.94 2.76
N LEU A 228 3.36 -16.99 3.77
CA LEU A 228 4.36 -18.06 3.92
C LEU A 228 3.69 -19.44 4.12
N ARG A 229 2.61 -19.50 4.91
CA ARG A 229 1.84 -20.75 5.07
C ARG A 229 1.24 -21.20 3.74
N ARG A 230 0.67 -20.26 2.95
CA ARG A 230 0.10 -20.56 1.62
C ARG A 230 1.15 -21.04 0.62
N GLU A 231 2.36 -20.47 0.64
CA GLU A 231 3.47 -20.94 -0.22
C GLU A 231 3.90 -22.37 0.09
N LYS A 232 3.83 -22.77 1.38
CA LYS A 232 4.17 -24.11 1.85
C LYS A 232 3.06 -25.15 1.63
N MET A 233 1.85 -24.71 1.27
CA MET A 233 0.75 -25.66 1.02
C MET A 233 1.04 -26.53 -0.21
N PRO A 234 0.75 -27.83 -0.14
CA PRO A 234 0.86 -28.69 -1.31
C PRO A 234 -0.02 -28.17 -2.44
N ARG A 235 0.49 -28.24 -3.66
CA ARG A 235 -0.20 -27.76 -4.85
C ARG A 235 -0.90 -28.92 -5.56
N ARG A 236 -2.05 -28.63 -6.15
CA ARG A 236 -2.84 -29.60 -6.87
C ARG A 236 -2.24 -29.85 -8.26
N THR A 237 -2.03 -31.10 -8.61
CA THR A 237 -1.65 -31.51 -9.97
C THR A 237 -2.88 -31.53 -10.91
N GLY A 238 -2.66 -31.33 -12.20
CA GLY A 238 -3.72 -31.32 -13.21
C GLY A 238 -4.54 -30.04 -13.30
N PHE A 239 -4.24 -29.03 -12.49
CA PHE A 239 -4.88 -27.71 -12.54
C PHE A 239 -3.84 -26.59 -12.55
N ALA A 240 -4.06 -25.60 -13.41
CA ALA A 240 -3.25 -24.38 -13.44
C ALA A 240 -4.12 -23.17 -13.78
N CYS A 241 -3.80 -22.02 -13.19
CA CYS A 241 -4.50 -20.79 -13.51
C CYS A 241 -4.30 -20.41 -14.99
N PRO A 242 -5.35 -20.11 -15.74
CA PRO A 242 -5.22 -19.71 -17.16
C PRO A 242 -4.30 -18.51 -17.37
N SER A 243 -4.30 -17.55 -16.41
CA SER A 243 -3.53 -16.33 -16.50
C SER A 243 -2.09 -16.45 -15.99
N CYS A 244 -1.89 -16.87 -14.73
CA CYS A 244 -0.56 -16.85 -14.10
C CYS A 244 0.11 -18.24 -14.04
N LYS A 245 -0.55 -19.28 -14.55
CA LYS A 245 -0.08 -20.67 -14.60
C LYS A 245 0.21 -21.32 -13.24
N ALA A 246 -0.11 -20.63 -12.14
CA ALA A 246 0.07 -21.17 -10.79
C ALA A 246 -0.91 -22.32 -10.54
N ALA A 247 -0.41 -23.44 -10.02
CA ALA A 247 -1.23 -24.54 -9.56
C ALA A 247 -1.96 -24.15 -8.26
N PRO A 248 -3.27 -24.44 -8.12
CA PRO A 248 -4.03 -24.08 -6.93
C PRO A 248 -3.57 -24.91 -5.71
N PRO A 249 -3.58 -24.32 -4.50
CA PRO A 249 -3.26 -25.04 -3.29
C PRO A 249 -4.36 -26.05 -2.94
N LEU A 250 -3.98 -27.13 -2.26
CA LEU A 250 -4.90 -28.10 -1.67
C LEU A 250 -5.50 -27.54 -0.38
N GLY A 251 -6.79 -27.72 -0.16
CA GLY A 251 -7.46 -27.43 1.11
C GLY A 251 -8.73 -26.59 0.99
N LEU A 252 -9.41 -26.41 2.13
CA LEU A 252 -10.68 -25.69 2.26
C LEU A 252 -10.44 -24.17 2.26
N LEU A 253 -10.06 -23.61 1.12
CA LEU A 253 -9.62 -22.21 0.99
C LEU A 253 -10.69 -21.28 0.43
N TRP A 254 -11.80 -21.81 -0.04
CA TRP A 254 -12.94 -21.05 -0.56
C TRP A 254 -14.08 -21.07 0.44
N LYS A 255 -14.74 -19.93 0.59
CA LYS A 255 -15.86 -19.77 1.50
C LYS A 255 -17.14 -19.55 0.70
N CYS A 256 -18.18 -20.31 1.00
CA CYS A 256 -19.47 -20.15 0.35
C CYS A 256 -20.10 -18.80 0.74
N GLY A 257 -20.51 -18.01 -0.27
CA GLY A 257 -21.15 -16.71 -0.04
C GLY A 257 -22.57 -16.84 0.56
N LYS A 258 -23.21 -18.03 0.49
CA LYS A 258 -24.58 -18.25 0.99
C LYS A 258 -24.61 -18.82 2.41
N CYS A 259 -23.80 -19.84 2.70
CA CYS A 259 -23.83 -20.56 3.99
C CYS A 259 -22.52 -20.48 4.77
N GLU A 260 -21.55 -19.71 4.27
CA GLU A 260 -20.23 -19.47 4.87
C GLU A 260 -19.34 -20.71 5.07
N GLN A 261 -19.80 -21.90 4.61
CA GLN A 261 -19.01 -23.14 4.68
C GLN A 261 -17.70 -22.97 3.89
N ALA A 262 -16.60 -23.34 4.53
CA ALA A 262 -15.32 -23.47 3.84
C ALA A 262 -15.28 -24.77 3.03
N PHE A 263 -14.82 -24.71 1.78
CA PHE A 263 -14.73 -25.88 0.91
C PHE A 263 -13.57 -25.76 -0.08
N ASP A 264 -13.25 -26.85 -0.74
CA ASP A 264 -12.26 -26.90 -1.82
C ASP A 264 -12.97 -26.93 -3.17
N THR A 265 -12.98 -25.81 -3.87
CA THR A 265 -13.69 -25.62 -5.13
C THR A 265 -13.23 -26.58 -6.23
N PHE A 266 -11.96 -27.01 -6.20
CA PHE A 266 -11.42 -27.96 -7.19
C PHE A 266 -11.76 -29.41 -6.88
N ALA A 267 -12.07 -29.74 -5.62
CA ALA A 267 -12.53 -31.09 -5.23
C ALA A 267 -14.03 -31.26 -5.47
N THR A 268 -14.79 -30.15 -5.38
CA THR A 268 -16.27 -30.21 -5.47
C THR A 268 -16.81 -29.70 -6.80
N GLY A 269 -15.96 -29.45 -7.79
CA GLY A 269 -16.41 -28.96 -9.10
C GLY A 269 -17.08 -27.60 -9.04
N ALA A 270 -16.59 -26.70 -8.16
CA ALA A 270 -17.14 -25.36 -7.91
C ALA A 270 -18.56 -25.35 -7.31
N ALA A 271 -19.02 -26.44 -6.70
CA ALA A 271 -20.26 -26.50 -5.94
C ALA A 271 -20.00 -26.51 -4.43
N CYS A 272 -20.80 -25.77 -3.65
CA CYS A 272 -20.71 -25.84 -2.19
C CYS A 272 -21.26 -27.18 -1.69
N PRO A 273 -20.50 -27.99 -0.91
CA PRO A 273 -20.95 -29.29 -0.45
C PRO A 273 -22.09 -29.21 0.58
N ASN A 274 -22.30 -28.05 1.23
CA ASN A 274 -23.35 -27.90 2.24
C ASN A 274 -24.69 -27.39 1.67
N CYS A 275 -24.68 -26.42 0.76
CA CYS A 275 -25.91 -25.79 0.25
C CYS A 275 -26.08 -25.91 -1.26
N ALA A 276 -25.22 -26.71 -1.92
CA ALA A 276 -25.24 -27.00 -3.38
C ALA A 276 -25.17 -25.73 -4.27
N THR A 277 -24.84 -24.56 -3.73
CA THR A 277 -24.68 -23.34 -4.53
C THR A 277 -23.53 -23.53 -5.51
N GLN A 278 -23.82 -23.38 -6.81
CA GLN A 278 -22.84 -23.49 -7.90
C GLN A 278 -22.16 -22.14 -8.14
N TYR A 279 -20.86 -22.16 -8.35
CA TYR A 279 -20.05 -20.97 -8.67
C TYR A 279 -19.58 -21.03 -10.12
N PRO A 280 -20.00 -20.10 -10.99
CA PRO A 280 -19.64 -20.12 -12.41
C PRO A 280 -18.16 -19.91 -12.64
N THR A 281 -17.49 -19.20 -11.72
CA THR A 281 -16.06 -18.88 -11.81
C THR A 281 -15.35 -19.13 -10.49
N THR A 282 -14.08 -19.47 -10.56
CA THR A 282 -13.18 -19.63 -9.40
C THR A 282 -12.06 -18.60 -9.46
N MET A 283 -11.85 -17.90 -8.35
CA MET A 283 -10.81 -16.88 -8.24
C MET A 283 -9.44 -17.50 -7.95
N CYS A 284 -8.43 -17.11 -8.72
CA CYS A 284 -7.06 -17.50 -8.47
C CYS A 284 -6.52 -16.87 -7.18
N GLY A 285 -5.97 -17.67 -6.29
CA GLY A 285 -5.37 -17.19 -5.04
C GLY A 285 -4.13 -16.30 -5.25
N GLU A 286 -3.42 -16.46 -6.37
CA GLU A 286 -2.18 -15.74 -6.68
C GLU A 286 -2.45 -14.42 -7.45
N CYS A 287 -3.08 -14.49 -8.63
CA CYS A 287 -3.29 -13.32 -9.48
C CYS A 287 -4.65 -12.63 -9.31
N LYS A 288 -5.54 -13.17 -8.47
CA LYS A 288 -6.88 -12.65 -8.16
C LYS A 288 -7.86 -12.60 -9.34
N ARG A 289 -7.48 -13.06 -10.52
CA ARG A 289 -8.39 -13.17 -11.66
C ARG A 289 -9.33 -14.35 -11.48
N GLN A 290 -10.52 -14.24 -12.05
CA GLN A 290 -11.58 -15.26 -11.99
C GLN A 290 -11.70 -15.94 -13.35
N PHE A 291 -11.85 -17.27 -13.35
CA PHE A 291 -11.99 -18.08 -14.55
C PHE A 291 -13.00 -19.20 -14.31
N PRO A 292 -13.75 -19.65 -15.33
CA PRO A 292 -14.57 -20.84 -15.26
C PRO A 292 -13.71 -22.07 -14.89
N MET A 293 -14.30 -23.01 -14.16
CA MET A 293 -13.57 -24.22 -13.72
C MET A 293 -12.98 -25.01 -14.89
N SER A 294 -13.65 -25.03 -16.04
CA SER A 294 -13.21 -25.70 -17.27
C SER A 294 -11.86 -25.20 -17.80
N GLU A 295 -11.55 -23.93 -17.58
CA GLU A 295 -10.30 -23.33 -18.04
C GLU A 295 -9.09 -23.64 -17.12
N TRP A 296 -9.33 -24.16 -15.92
CA TRP A 296 -8.29 -24.51 -14.97
C TRP A 296 -7.65 -25.88 -15.25
N SER A 297 -8.33 -26.77 -15.98
CA SER A 297 -7.79 -28.08 -16.30
C SER A 297 -6.60 -27.95 -17.26
N VAL A 298 -5.47 -28.54 -16.88
CA VAL A 298 -4.33 -28.72 -17.77
C VAL A 298 -4.51 -30.15 -18.32
N ALA A 299 -4.55 -30.30 -19.64
CA ALA A 299 -4.51 -31.64 -20.25
C ALA A 299 -3.30 -32.37 -19.67
N ALA A 300 -3.53 -33.59 -19.15
CA ALA A 300 -2.44 -34.44 -18.70
C ALA A 300 -1.44 -34.55 -19.85
N ALA A 301 -0.18 -34.22 -19.60
CA ALA A 301 0.86 -34.47 -20.58
C ALA A 301 0.74 -35.92 -21.00
N PRO A 302 0.75 -36.23 -22.30
CA PRO A 302 0.65 -37.61 -22.74
C PRO A 302 1.75 -38.40 -22.03
N THR A 303 1.36 -39.34 -21.20
CA THR A 303 2.27 -40.36 -20.67
C THR A 303 2.80 -41.11 -21.88
N TYR A 304 3.98 -40.74 -22.31
CA TYR A 304 4.73 -41.60 -23.21
C TYR A 304 4.89 -42.94 -22.47
N GLY A 305 4.11 -43.92 -22.91
CA GLY A 305 4.24 -45.29 -22.41
C GLY A 305 5.70 -45.71 -22.57
N VAL A 306 6.32 -46.09 -21.50
CA VAL A 306 7.59 -46.81 -21.55
C VAL A 306 7.34 -48.03 -22.41
N ILE A 307 7.77 -47.98 -23.66
CA ILE A 307 7.82 -49.13 -24.53
C ILE A 307 8.88 -50.05 -23.91
N ASN A 308 8.42 -51.07 -23.20
CA ASN A 308 9.29 -52.15 -22.77
C ASN A 308 10.09 -52.65 -23.98
N GLY A 309 11.40 -52.37 -23.97
CA GLY A 309 12.30 -52.85 -24.99
C GLY A 309 12.32 -54.36 -25.11
N GLY A 310 11.57 -54.83 -26.09
CA GLY A 310 11.78 -56.19 -26.63
C GLY A 310 13.12 -56.21 -27.33
N VAL A 311 14.06 -56.95 -26.79
CA VAL A 311 15.33 -57.30 -27.43
C VAL A 311 15.04 -58.05 -28.74
N PRO A 312 15.57 -57.64 -29.90
CA PRO A 312 15.48 -58.50 -31.09
C PRO A 312 16.50 -59.62 -30.95
N VAL A 313 16.01 -60.83 -30.89
CA VAL A 313 16.80 -62.04 -31.15
C VAL A 313 16.78 -62.26 -32.65
N ARG A 314 18.00 -62.12 -33.27
CA ARG A 314 18.45 -62.46 -34.64
C ARG A 314 17.62 -61.95 -35.80
#